data_c3ed394be1bb787c6259c3835e3b6666
#
_entry.id   c3ed394be1bb787c6259c3835e3b6666
#
_cell.length_a   1.000
_cell.length_b   1.000
_cell.length_c   1.000
_cell.angle_alpha   90.00
_cell.angle_beta   90.00
_cell.angle_gamma   90.00
#
_symmetry.space_group_name_H-M   'P 1'
#
loop_
_entity.id
_entity.type
_entity.pdbx_description
1 polymer ?
#
loop_
_entity_poly.entity_id
_entity_poly.type
_entity_poly.pdbx_seq_one_letter_code
_entity_poly.pdbx_strand_id
1 'polypeptide(L)'
;MPFRYFVKQLLLPPGILLLLLLLAWWLRRSRPRLAGACFALGLGGFWLMSLPVVVQWSAGLLEREPPLARDEWAILGQRADAIVVLGSGRERGDAAWGADQPTGIGLERQRFAARLTKASGLPVLTSGGLHYGTPPSEAQIMADSLRDDFGVTVRWQEGRSRTTWENAQFSAEVLLPQGIKRVVLVTQAWHMPRAVWSFRKAGFEVVPAPVGFLGGDNAQPLGGWMPEFKAIWQNGQLMNEAVGQVGYSLFYR
;
A
#
# COMPACT_ATOMS: atom_id res chain seq x y z
N MET A 1 10.26 -6.24 17.83
CA MET A 1 9.20 -5.89 16.85
C MET A 1 7.82 -5.59 17.45
N PRO A 2 7.33 -6.24 18.51
CA PRO A 2 6.00 -5.91 19.06
C PRO A 2 5.86 -4.47 19.56
N PHE A 3 6.89 -3.90 20.19
CA PHE A 3 6.86 -2.54 20.74
C PHE A 3 6.67 -1.44 19.68
N ARG A 4 7.43 -1.49 18.57
CA ARG A 4 7.28 -0.53 17.45
C ARG A 4 5.88 -0.59 16.83
N TYR A 5 5.33 -1.80 16.67
CA TYR A 5 3.97 -2.00 16.18
C TYR A 5 2.95 -1.41 17.16
N PHE A 6 3.09 -1.69 18.45
CA PHE A 6 2.21 -1.17 19.49
C PHE A 6 2.20 0.37 19.54
N VAL A 7 3.37 1.00 19.56
CA VAL A 7 3.51 2.47 19.54
C VAL A 7 2.86 3.05 18.28
N LYS A 8 3.09 2.44 17.12
CA LYS A 8 2.49 2.86 15.86
C LYS A 8 0.97 2.82 15.91
N GLN A 9 0.37 1.75 16.45
CA GLN A 9 -1.09 1.61 16.56
C GLN A 9 -1.72 2.59 17.55
N LEU A 10 -0.98 3.00 18.59
CA LEU A 10 -1.45 4.02 19.52
C LEU A 10 -1.36 5.44 18.96
N LEU A 11 -0.31 5.75 18.18
CA LEU A 11 -0.05 7.09 17.66
C LEU A 11 -0.75 7.38 16.33
N LEU A 12 -1.14 6.35 15.59
CA LEU A 12 -1.94 6.51 14.37
C LEU A 12 -3.43 6.26 14.65
N PRO A 13 -4.34 6.92 13.92
CA PRO A 13 -5.76 6.61 14.01
C PRO A 13 -6.03 5.11 13.74
N PRO A 14 -6.99 4.51 14.45
CA PRO A 14 -7.89 5.14 15.42
C PRO A 14 -7.31 5.34 16.84
N GLY A 15 -6.10 4.83 17.14
CA GLY A 15 -5.53 4.80 18.49
C GLY A 15 -5.43 6.18 19.15
N ILE A 16 -4.79 7.15 18.49
CA ILE A 16 -4.62 8.50 19.03
C ILE A 16 -5.96 9.19 19.30
N LEU A 17 -6.98 8.97 18.46
CA LEU A 17 -8.29 9.58 18.62
C LEU A 17 -9.00 9.00 19.86
N LEU A 18 -8.89 7.69 20.08
CA LEU A 18 -9.39 7.05 21.30
C LEU A 18 -8.66 7.55 22.55
N LEU A 19 -7.35 7.72 22.49
CA LEU A 19 -6.56 8.28 23.59
C LEU A 19 -7.00 9.71 23.93
N LEU A 20 -7.30 10.54 22.93
CA LEU A 20 -7.82 11.89 23.14
C LEU A 20 -9.18 11.86 23.83
N LEU A 21 -10.09 10.96 23.46
CA LEU A 21 -11.39 10.81 24.13
C LEU A 21 -11.26 10.31 25.56
N LEU A 22 -10.36 9.36 25.83
CA LEU A 22 -10.05 8.90 27.19
C LEU A 22 -9.45 10.03 28.04
N LEU A 23 -8.54 10.81 27.48
CA LEU A 23 -7.93 11.96 28.14
C LEU A 23 -8.98 13.04 28.43
N ALA A 24 -9.90 13.30 27.51
CA ALA A 24 -11.02 14.21 27.71
C ALA A 24 -11.88 13.78 28.91
N TRP A 25 -12.24 12.49 28.97
CA TRP A 25 -13.01 11.94 30.08
C TRP A 25 -12.28 12.06 31.41
N TRP A 26 -10.96 11.78 31.44
CA TRP A 26 -10.14 11.88 32.65
C TRP A 26 -10.00 13.32 33.14
N LEU A 27 -9.81 14.30 32.23
CA LEU A 27 -9.59 15.71 32.54
C LEU A 27 -10.89 16.50 32.81
N ARG A 28 -12.08 15.94 32.58
CA ARG A 28 -13.35 16.68 32.60
C ARG A 28 -13.66 17.46 33.86
N ARG A 29 -13.13 17.01 35.01
CA ARG A 29 -13.34 17.67 36.31
C ARG A 29 -12.20 18.61 36.69
N SER A 30 -10.94 18.26 36.36
CA SER A 30 -9.76 19.02 36.77
C SER A 30 -9.38 20.13 35.81
N ARG A 31 -9.55 19.89 34.49
CA ARG A 31 -9.21 20.84 33.41
C ARG A 31 -10.26 20.86 32.31
N PRO A 32 -11.46 21.43 32.56
CA PRO A 32 -12.60 21.30 31.65
C PRO A 32 -12.34 21.86 30.24
N ARG A 33 -11.57 22.96 30.12
CA ARG A 33 -11.26 23.53 28.79
C ARG A 33 -10.38 22.59 27.95
N LEU A 34 -9.36 21.98 28.58
CA LEU A 34 -8.50 21.01 27.91
C LEU A 34 -9.27 19.73 27.57
N ALA A 35 -10.14 19.28 28.44
CA ALA A 35 -11.04 18.15 28.20
C ALA A 35 -11.95 18.42 26.99
N GLY A 36 -12.52 19.61 26.89
CA GLY A 36 -13.32 20.02 25.72
C GLY A 36 -12.52 20.00 24.41
N ALA A 37 -11.29 20.51 24.45
CA ALA A 37 -10.41 20.47 23.27
C ALA A 37 -10.06 19.02 22.86
N CYS A 38 -9.68 18.16 23.81
CA CYS A 38 -9.39 16.74 23.53
C CYS A 38 -10.63 16.01 22.99
N PHE A 39 -11.83 16.30 23.52
CA PHE A 39 -13.07 15.72 23.03
C PHE A 39 -13.36 16.16 21.59
N ALA A 40 -13.27 17.46 21.30
CA ALA A 40 -13.51 18.01 19.97
C ALA A 40 -12.52 17.43 18.93
N LEU A 41 -11.23 17.33 19.28
CA LEU A 41 -10.22 16.73 18.41
C LEU A 41 -10.43 15.23 18.20
N GLY A 42 -10.75 14.48 19.26
CA GLY A 42 -10.99 13.04 19.17
C GLY A 42 -12.22 12.72 18.34
N LEU A 43 -13.37 13.32 18.67
CA LEU A 43 -14.64 13.09 17.96
C LEU A 43 -14.60 13.67 16.55
N GLY A 44 -14.12 14.91 16.39
CA GLY A 44 -13.98 15.57 15.10
C GLY A 44 -13.02 14.82 14.18
N GLY A 45 -11.91 14.31 14.73
CA GLY A 45 -10.97 13.46 13.99
C GLY A 45 -11.63 12.17 13.49
N PHE A 46 -12.40 11.48 14.33
CA PHE A 46 -13.16 10.29 13.90
C PHE A 46 -14.18 10.64 12.81
N TRP A 47 -14.90 11.74 12.97
CA TRP A 47 -15.87 12.19 11.97
C TRP A 47 -15.19 12.49 10.64
N LEU A 48 -14.11 13.28 10.63
CA LEU A 48 -13.34 13.58 9.41
C LEU A 48 -12.80 12.32 8.75
N MET A 49 -12.25 11.38 9.52
CA MET A 49 -11.74 10.11 8.98
C MET A 49 -12.85 9.22 8.38
N SER A 50 -14.11 9.41 8.79
CA SER A 50 -15.22 8.66 8.24
C SER A 50 -15.77 9.22 6.91
N LEU A 51 -15.26 10.38 6.44
CA LEU A 51 -15.78 11.05 5.26
C LEU A 51 -15.04 10.64 3.97
N PRO A 52 -15.76 10.16 2.94
CA PRO A 52 -15.20 9.90 1.61
C PRO A 52 -14.55 11.13 0.96
N VAL A 53 -15.07 12.34 1.17
CA VAL A 53 -14.47 13.57 0.65
C VAL A 53 -13.06 13.79 1.20
N VAL A 54 -12.81 13.42 2.47
CA VAL A 54 -11.46 13.49 3.08
C VAL A 54 -10.52 12.46 2.45
N VAL A 55 -11.03 11.26 2.14
CA VAL A 55 -10.27 10.24 1.37
C VAL A 55 -9.85 10.80 0.02
N GLN A 56 -10.79 11.32 -0.74
CA GLN A 56 -10.56 11.87 -2.07
C GLN A 56 -9.51 13.00 -2.05
N TRP A 57 -9.66 13.94 -1.13
CA TRP A 57 -8.73 15.04 -0.97
C TRP A 57 -7.33 14.57 -0.55
N SER A 58 -7.24 13.69 0.45
CA SER A 58 -5.96 13.15 0.95
C SER A 58 -5.26 12.29 -0.10
N ALA A 59 -6.00 11.49 -0.85
CA ALA A 59 -5.46 10.68 -1.94
C ALA A 59 -4.90 11.55 -3.06
N GLY A 60 -5.60 12.63 -3.45
CA GLY A 60 -5.11 13.57 -4.47
C GLY A 60 -3.76 14.21 -4.15
N LEU A 61 -3.38 14.30 -2.86
CA LEU A 61 -2.06 14.76 -2.44
C LEU A 61 -0.96 13.69 -2.60
N LEU A 62 -1.33 12.41 -2.55
CA LEU A 62 -0.40 11.27 -2.56
C LEU A 62 -0.30 10.61 -3.94
N GLU A 63 -1.37 10.58 -4.72
CA GLU A 63 -1.47 9.91 -6.01
C GLU A 63 -0.88 10.80 -7.12
N ARG A 64 0.46 10.86 -7.20
CA ARG A 64 1.19 11.75 -8.10
C ARG A 64 1.52 11.13 -9.45
N GLU A 65 1.48 9.79 -9.54
CA GLU A 65 1.77 9.09 -10.77
C GLU A 65 0.45 8.81 -11.53
N PRO A 66 0.34 9.18 -12.80
CA PRO A 66 -0.86 8.97 -13.59
C PRO A 66 -1.10 7.48 -13.84
N PRO A 67 -2.35 7.05 -14.14
CA PRO A 67 -2.60 5.69 -14.57
C PRO A 67 -1.85 5.38 -15.87
N LEU A 68 -1.29 4.18 -15.96
CA LEU A 68 -0.65 3.71 -17.18
C LEU A 68 -1.71 3.56 -18.29
N ALA A 69 -1.55 4.28 -19.39
CA ALA A 69 -2.49 4.29 -20.48
C ALA A 69 -2.62 2.90 -21.13
N ARG A 70 -3.84 2.53 -21.54
CA ARG A 70 -4.14 1.16 -21.96
C ARG A 70 -3.48 0.77 -23.29
N ASP A 71 -3.30 1.72 -24.17
CA ASP A 71 -2.58 1.59 -25.44
C ASP A 71 -1.07 1.38 -25.26
N GLU A 72 -0.50 1.80 -24.13
CA GLU A 72 0.90 1.57 -23.80
C GLU A 72 1.19 0.11 -23.35
N TRP A 73 0.18 -0.67 -22.95
CA TRP A 73 0.41 -2.00 -22.34
C TRP A 73 1.13 -2.97 -23.27
N ALA A 74 0.74 -3.01 -24.55
CA ALA A 74 1.35 -3.91 -25.54
C ALA A 74 2.81 -3.55 -25.88
N ILE A 75 3.18 -2.30 -25.71
CA ILE A 75 4.53 -1.79 -26.03
C ILE A 75 5.45 -1.65 -24.80
N LEU A 76 5.00 -2.11 -23.62
CA LEU A 76 5.79 -2.01 -22.39
C LEU A 76 7.16 -2.69 -22.52
N GLY A 77 7.30 -3.75 -23.32
CA GLY A 77 8.58 -4.40 -23.59
C GLY A 77 9.63 -3.50 -24.25
N GLN A 78 9.24 -2.37 -24.84
CA GLN A 78 10.17 -1.37 -25.36
C GLN A 78 10.75 -0.49 -24.22
N ARG A 79 10.02 -0.36 -23.11
CA ARG A 79 10.34 0.54 -21.99
C ARG A 79 10.79 -0.17 -20.72
N ALA A 80 10.56 -1.49 -20.63
CA ALA A 80 10.87 -2.30 -19.44
C ALA A 80 11.23 -3.72 -19.81
N ASP A 81 11.93 -4.40 -18.91
CA ASP A 81 12.43 -5.76 -19.09
C ASP A 81 11.70 -6.76 -18.18
N ALA A 82 11.05 -6.27 -17.11
CA ALA A 82 10.25 -7.08 -16.19
C ALA A 82 9.14 -6.26 -15.51
N ILE A 83 8.14 -6.95 -14.98
CA ILE A 83 7.12 -6.39 -14.09
C ILE A 83 7.43 -6.78 -12.65
N VAL A 84 7.44 -5.82 -11.73
CA VAL A 84 7.60 -6.05 -10.30
C VAL A 84 6.29 -5.76 -9.59
N VAL A 85 5.77 -6.74 -8.85
CA VAL A 85 4.52 -6.64 -8.07
C VAL A 85 4.85 -6.63 -6.60
N LEU A 86 4.45 -5.56 -5.88
CA LEU A 86 4.71 -5.44 -4.45
C LEU A 86 3.62 -6.09 -3.61
N GLY A 87 4.02 -6.77 -2.54
CA GLY A 87 3.13 -7.32 -1.51
C GLY A 87 2.38 -6.22 -0.73
N SER A 88 1.27 -6.59 -0.13
CA SER A 88 0.40 -5.71 0.67
C SER A 88 -0.10 -6.35 1.96
N GLY A 89 0.52 -7.43 2.37
CA GLY A 89 0.08 -8.30 3.44
C GLY A 89 -0.64 -9.54 2.94
N ARG A 90 -1.09 -10.36 3.88
CA ARG A 90 -1.81 -11.60 3.61
C ARG A 90 -2.99 -11.76 4.56
N GLU A 91 -4.03 -12.44 4.10
CA GLU A 91 -5.11 -12.98 4.90
C GLU A 91 -4.72 -14.38 5.37
N ARG A 92 -4.79 -14.61 6.68
CA ARG A 92 -4.34 -15.87 7.28
C ARG A 92 -5.46 -16.88 7.40
N GLY A 93 -5.15 -18.12 7.01
CA GLY A 93 -5.90 -19.29 7.41
C GLY A 93 -7.37 -19.27 6.96
N ASP A 94 -7.64 -18.77 5.77
CA ASP A 94 -9.00 -18.87 5.22
C ASP A 94 -9.39 -20.34 5.05
N ALA A 95 -10.43 -20.75 5.77
CA ALA A 95 -10.88 -22.14 5.80
C ALA A 95 -11.36 -22.66 4.43
N ALA A 96 -11.86 -21.76 3.57
CA ALA A 96 -12.31 -22.11 2.21
C ALA A 96 -11.14 -22.52 1.30
N TRP A 97 -9.97 -21.90 1.51
CA TRP A 97 -8.78 -22.14 0.70
C TRP A 97 -7.80 -23.11 1.35
N GLY A 98 -7.91 -23.35 2.65
CA GLY A 98 -6.97 -24.15 3.42
C GLY A 98 -5.54 -23.61 3.47
N ALA A 99 -5.35 -22.36 3.06
CA ALA A 99 -4.05 -21.67 2.95
C ALA A 99 -4.19 -20.17 3.13
N ASP A 100 -3.05 -19.51 3.37
CA ASP A 100 -2.97 -18.04 3.39
C ASP A 100 -3.25 -17.46 1.99
N GLN A 101 -3.98 -16.37 1.93
CA GLN A 101 -4.40 -15.70 0.70
C GLN A 101 -3.81 -14.29 0.59
N PRO A 102 -3.67 -13.73 -0.62
CA PRO A 102 -3.39 -12.32 -0.78
C PRO A 102 -4.52 -11.48 -0.17
N THR A 103 -4.20 -10.29 0.36
CA THR A 103 -5.23 -9.31 0.73
C THR A 103 -6.01 -8.84 -0.51
N GLY A 104 -7.19 -8.24 -0.33
CA GLY A 104 -7.94 -7.64 -1.43
C GLY A 104 -7.12 -6.63 -2.24
N ILE A 105 -6.25 -5.84 -1.56
CA ILE A 105 -5.27 -4.96 -2.21
C ILE A 105 -4.25 -5.76 -3.02
N GLY A 106 -3.75 -6.86 -2.47
CA GLY A 106 -2.82 -7.76 -3.15
C GLY A 106 -3.42 -8.35 -4.44
N LEU A 107 -4.65 -8.83 -4.36
CA LEU A 107 -5.38 -9.36 -5.52
C LEU A 107 -5.60 -8.29 -6.61
N GLU A 108 -5.88 -7.05 -6.24
CA GLU A 108 -6.01 -5.96 -7.20
C GLU A 108 -4.70 -5.70 -7.96
N ARG A 109 -3.54 -5.68 -7.25
CA ARG A 109 -2.21 -5.58 -7.88
C ARG A 109 -1.94 -6.74 -8.82
N GLN A 110 -2.21 -7.95 -8.37
CA GLN A 110 -1.97 -9.17 -9.15
C GLN A 110 -2.84 -9.23 -10.40
N ARG A 111 -4.14 -8.89 -10.29
CA ARG A 111 -5.03 -8.79 -11.44
C ARG A 111 -4.53 -7.79 -12.47
N PHE A 112 -4.03 -6.63 -12.03
CA PHE A 112 -3.46 -5.63 -12.93
C PHE A 112 -2.16 -6.11 -13.56
N ALA A 113 -1.22 -6.63 -12.77
CA ALA A 113 0.03 -7.20 -13.25
C ALA A 113 -0.19 -8.34 -14.27
N ALA A 114 -1.16 -9.22 -13.99
CA ALA A 114 -1.51 -10.30 -14.93
C ALA A 114 -2.00 -9.76 -16.29
N ARG A 115 -2.79 -8.69 -16.30
CA ARG A 115 -3.20 -8.03 -17.54
C ARG A 115 -2.03 -7.42 -18.29
N LEU A 116 -1.12 -6.75 -17.59
CA LEU A 116 0.08 -6.17 -18.18
C LEU A 116 0.98 -7.26 -18.75
N THR A 117 1.20 -8.37 -18.02
CA THR A 117 1.99 -9.52 -18.48
C THR A 117 1.39 -10.12 -19.75
N LYS A 118 0.07 -10.36 -19.77
CA LYS A 118 -0.61 -10.94 -20.94
C LYS A 118 -0.58 -10.02 -22.17
N ALA A 119 -0.54 -8.70 -21.95
CA ALA A 119 -0.47 -7.73 -23.05
C ALA A 119 0.95 -7.53 -23.57
N SER A 120 1.96 -7.52 -22.69
CA SER A 120 3.35 -7.16 -23.02
C SER A 120 4.29 -8.36 -23.20
N GLY A 121 3.95 -9.53 -22.67
CA GLY A 121 4.85 -10.69 -22.60
C GLY A 121 5.97 -10.57 -21.56
N LEU A 122 6.02 -9.50 -20.76
CA LEU A 122 7.06 -9.27 -19.78
C LEU A 122 6.99 -10.28 -18.63
N PRO A 123 8.15 -10.82 -18.18
CA PRO A 123 8.22 -11.70 -17.02
C PRO A 123 7.93 -10.95 -15.72
N VAL A 124 7.45 -11.69 -14.71
CA VAL A 124 7.02 -11.12 -13.42
C VAL A 124 7.97 -11.50 -12.30
N LEU A 125 8.29 -10.53 -11.44
CA LEU A 125 8.84 -10.70 -10.11
C LEU A 125 7.78 -10.32 -9.08
N THR A 126 7.53 -11.18 -8.08
CA THR A 126 6.76 -10.86 -6.89
C THR A 126 7.71 -10.52 -5.74
N SER A 127 7.46 -9.42 -5.00
CA SER A 127 8.29 -8.97 -3.89
C SER A 127 7.45 -8.73 -2.64
N GLY A 128 7.78 -9.44 -1.56
CA GLY A 128 7.14 -9.34 -0.26
C GLY A 128 7.56 -10.48 0.66
N GLY A 129 8.00 -10.13 1.86
CA GLY A 129 8.63 -11.07 2.77
C GLY A 129 7.68 -11.82 3.70
N LEU A 130 8.25 -12.32 4.80
CA LEU A 130 7.52 -13.06 5.81
C LEU A 130 6.73 -12.09 6.72
N HIS A 131 5.42 -12.10 6.60
CA HIS A 131 4.56 -11.34 7.50
C HIS A 131 4.65 -11.92 8.92
N TYR A 132 5.10 -11.11 9.87
CA TYR A 132 5.42 -11.53 11.25
C TYR A 132 6.40 -12.72 11.37
N GLY A 133 7.25 -12.92 10.35
CA GLY A 133 8.27 -13.97 10.38
C GLY A 133 7.77 -15.40 10.15
N THR A 134 6.54 -15.58 9.66
CA THR A 134 5.93 -16.90 9.46
C THR A 134 5.81 -17.21 7.95
N PRO A 135 6.28 -18.38 7.46
CA PRO A 135 6.05 -18.83 6.09
C PRO A 135 4.55 -19.08 5.82
N PRO A 136 4.16 -19.04 4.52
CA PRO A 136 4.91 -18.65 3.34
C PRO A 136 5.17 -17.15 3.28
N SER A 137 6.07 -16.69 2.39
CA SER A 137 6.27 -15.26 2.12
C SER A 137 5.10 -14.68 1.31
N GLU A 138 4.92 -13.37 1.37
CA GLU A 138 3.93 -12.69 0.52
C GLU A 138 4.25 -12.91 -0.97
N ALA A 139 5.55 -12.92 -1.34
CA ALA A 139 5.99 -13.20 -2.70
C ALA A 139 5.53 -14.59 -3.18
N GLN A 140 5.62 -15.61 -2.32
CA GLN A 140 5.14 -16.96 -2.62
C GLN A 140 3.62 -16.98 -2.78
N ILE A 141 2.87 -16.39 -1.85
CA ILE A 141 1.40 -16.35 -1.90
C ILE A 141 0.93 -15.63 -3.19
N MET A 142 1.58 -14.53 -3.57
CA MET A 142 1.28 -13.82 -4.81
C MET A 142 1.62 -14.66 -6.05
N ALA A 143 2.72 -15.41 -6.02
CA ALA A 143 3.12 -16.25 -7.14
C ALA A 143 2.13 -17.40 -7.36
N ASP A 144 1.66 -18.03 -6.28
CA ASP A 144 0.65 -19.08 -6.34
C ASP A 144 -0.68 -18.54 -6.88
N SER A 145 -1.18 -17.42 -6.37
CA SER A 145 -2.40 -16.79 -6.88
C SER A 145 -2.26 -16.31 -8.35
N LEU A 146 -1.11 -15.74 -8.74
CA LEU A 146 -0.89 -15.36 -10.14
C LEU A 146 -0.95 -16.57 -11.08
N ARG A 147 -0.41 -17.72 -10.67
CA ARG A 147 -0.45 -18.96 -11.42
C ARG A 147 -1.88 -19.53 -11.47
N ASP A 148 -2.51 -19.70 -10.32
CA ASP A 148 -3.73 -20.48 -10.18
C ASP A 148 -4.99 -19.70 -10.57
N ASP A 149 -5.06 -18.40 -10.19
CA ASP A 149 -6.25 -17.56 -10.48
C ASP A 149 -6.14 -16.80 -11.81
N PHE A 150 -4.90 -16.42 -12.21
CA PHE A 150 -4.70 -15.55 -13.37
C PHE A 150 -3.96 -16.22 -14.53
N GLY A 151 -3.43 -17.45 -14.36
CA GLY A 151 -2.71 -18.19 -15.39
C GLY A 151 -1.39 -17.49 -15.81
N VAL A 152 -0.71 -16.84 -14.86
CA VAL A 152 0.56 -16.15 -15.07
C VAL A 152 1.65 -16.80 -14.23
N THR A 153 2.69 -17.33 -14.90
CA THR A 153 3.85 -17.90 -14.21
C THR A 153 4.80 -16.78 -13.77
N VAL A 154 5.09 -16.75 -12.47
CA VAL A 154 6.07 -15.83 -11.88
C VAL A 154 7.46 -16.37 -12.11
N ARG A 155 8.35 -15.54 -12.64
CA ARG A 155 9.74 -15.94 -12.94
C ARG A 155 10.67 -15.81 -11.73
N TRP A 156 10.45 -14.79 -10.89
CA TRP A 156 11.26 -14.55 -9.69
C TRP A 156 10.40 -14.20 -8.49
N GLN A 157 10.86 -14.62 -7.33
CA GLN A 157 10.23 -14.34 -6.05
C GLN A 157 11.27 -13.75 -5.10
N GLU A 158 10.98 -12.57 -4.56
CA GLU A 158 11.75 -11.96 -3.49
C GLU A 158 10.93 -12.04 -2.20
N GLY A 159 11.30 -12.93 -1.28
CA GLY A 159 10.53 -13.27 -0.07
C GLY A 159 11.18 -12.85 1.25
N ARG A 160 12.20 -11.94 1.26
CA ARG A 160 12.95 -11.57 2.46
C ARG A 160 12.58 -10.19 3.04
N SER A 161 12.03 -9.33 2.20
CA SER A 161 11.78 -7.92 2.50
C SER A 161 10.72 -7.71 3.60
N ARG A 162 10.88 -6.64 4.39
CA ARG A 162 9.95 -6.21 5.46
C ARG A 162 9.48 -4.78 5.28
N THR A 163 10.10 -4.05 4.36
CA THR A 163 9.83 -2.64 4.09
C THR A 163 9.90 -2.40 2.59
N THR A 164 9.32 -1.29 2.11
CA THR A 164 9.39 -0.93 0.69
C THR A 164 10.83 -0.68 0.22
N TRP A 165 11.69 -0.19 1.11
CA TRP A 165 13.12 -0.07 0.84
C TRP A 165 13.77 -1.43 0.59
N GLU A 166 13.52 -2.40 1.49
CA GLU A 166 14.05 -3.76 1.33
C GLU A 166 13.45 -4.46 0.10
N ASN A 167 12.17 -4.24 -0.25
CA ASN A 167 11.59 -4.72 -1.51
C ASN A 167 12.46 -4.26 -2.70
N ALA A 168 12.83 -2.99 -2.74
CA ALA A 168 13.64 -2.43 -3.82
C ALA A 168 15.06 -3.03 -3.84
N GLN A 169 15.74 -3.05 -2.68
CA GLN A 169 17.11 -3.56 -2.58
C GLN A 169 17.21 -5.04 -2.92
N PHE A 170 16.31 -5.87 -2.37
CA PHE A 170 16.36 -7.31 -2.62
C PHE A 170 15.85 -7.69 -4.02
N SER A 171 14.93 -6.90 -4.60
CA SER A 171 14.59 -7.02 -6.02
C SER A 171 15.80 -6.69 -6.91
N ALA A 172 16.63 -5.70 -6.52
CA ALA A 172 17.85 -5.35 -7.25
C ALA A 172 18.88 -6.47 -7.17
N GLU A 173 19.04 -7.13 -6.02
CA GLU A 173 19.92 -8.32 -5.89
C GLU A 173 19.49 -9.47 -6.82
N VAL A 174 18.20 -9.60 -7.14
CA VAL A 174 17.67 -10.63 -8.02
C VAL A 174 17.79 -10.24 -9.50
N LEU A 175 17.44 -9.00 -9.86
CA LEU A 175 17.24 -8.59 -11.25
C LEU A 175 18.48 -7.97 -11.89
N LEU A 176 19.24 -7.12 -11.17
CA LEU A 176 20.38 -6.40 -11.76
C LEU A 176 21.49 -7.34 -12.25
N PRO A 177 21.85 -8.45 -11.55
CA PRO A 177 22.84 -9.41 -12.05
C PRO A 177 22.43 -10.09 -13.36
N GLN A 178 21.14 -10.08 -13.70
CA GLN A 178 20.60 -10.62 -14.94
C GLN A 178 20.47 -9.56 -16.06
N GLY A 179 21.01 -8.35 -15.83
CA GLY A 179 20.95 -7.24 -16.79
C GLY A 179 19.62 -6.51 -16.83
N ILE A 180 18.67 -6.86 -15.94
CA ILE A 180 17.33 -6.27 -15.90
C ILE A 180 17.38 -4.99 -15.06
N LYS A 181 17.33 -3.83 -15.73
CA LYS A 181 17.40 -2.50 -15.10
C LYS A 181 16.11 -1.71 -15.20
N ARG A 182 15.28 -1.98 -16.21
CA ARG A 182 14.04 -1.27 -16.49
C ARG A 182 12.86 -2.10 -16.01
N VAL A 183 12.07 -1.59 -15.09
CA VAL A 183 10.95 -2.35 -14.49
C VAL A 183 9.65 -1.58 -14.54
N VAL A 184 8.56 -2.28 -14.86
CA VAL A 184 7.19 -1.81 -14.60
C VAL A 184 6.88 -2.12 -13.14
N LEU A 185 6.61 -1.10 -12.33
CA LEU A 185 6.34 -1.26 -10.91
C LEU A 185 4.83 -1.19 -10.63
N VAL A 186 4.27 -2.27 -10.07
CA VAL A 186 2.84 -2.37 -9.78
C VAL A 186 2.59 -2.28 -8.27
N THR A 187 1.88 -1.26 -7.85
CA THR A 187 1.40 -1.05 -6.47
C THR A 187 0.23 -0.06 -6.48
N GLN A 188 -0.38 0.22 -5.29
CA GLN A 188 -1.45 1.22 -5.20
C GLN A 188 -0.96 2.62 -5.54
N ALA A 189 -1.86 3.43 -6.13
CA ALA A 189 -1.58 4.79 -6.59
C ALA A 189 -1.03 5.69 -5.47
N TRP A 190 -1.63 5.62 -4.28
CA TRP A 190 -1.18 6.37 -3.10
C TRP A 190 0.18 5.91 -2.54
N HIS A 191 0.59 4.65 -2.80
CA HIS A 191 1.87 4.08 -2.39
C HIS A 191 2.97 4.28 -3.45
N MET A 192 2.59 4.50 -4.69
CA MET A 192 3.50 4.54 -5.84
C MET A 192 4.67 5.54 -5.69
N PRO A 193 4.49 6.78 -5.20
CA PRO A 193 5.61 7.71 -5.07
C PRO A 193 6.75 7.18 -4.19
N ARG A 194 6.44 6.54 -3.05
CA ARG A 194 7.44 5.95 -2.15
C ARG A 194 8.10 4.73 -2.77
N ALA A 195 7.33 3.92 -3.46
CA ALA A 195 7.85 2.74 -4.15
C ALA A 195 8.81 3.13 -5.31
N VAL A 196 8.40 4.07 -6.16
CA VAL A 196 9.24 4.60 -7.25
C VAL A 196 10.55 5.17 -6.71
N TRP A 197 10.46 6.00 -5.66
CA TRP A 197 11.66 6.55 -5.03
C TRP A 197 12.62 5.45 -4.55
N SER A 198 12.11 4.42 -3.87
CA SER A 198 12.92 3.30 -3.37
C SER A 198 13.58 2.51 -4.49
N PHE A 199 12.83 2.20 -5.56
CA PHE A 199 13.33 1.42 -6.69
C PHE A 199 14.35 2.21 -7.52
N ARG A 200 14.14 3.51 -7.75
CA ARG A 200 15.15 4.37 -8.41
C ARG A 200 16.45 4.44 -7.60
N LYS A 201 16.37 4.55 -6.28
CA LYS A 201 17.55 4.52 -5.40
C LYS A 201 18.26 3.15 -5.38
N ALA A 202 17.55 2.07 -5.65
CA ALA A 202 18.13 0.73 -5.80
C ALA A 202 18.76 0.49 -7.19
N GLY A 203 18.71 1.47 -8.11
CA GLY A 203 19.37 1.40 -9.42
C GLY A 203 18.44 1.02 -10.58
N PHE A 204 17.13 1.02 -10.38
CA PHE A 204 16.17 0.76 -11.45
C PHE A 204 15.72 2.02 -12.19
N GLU A 205 15.47 1.86 -13.48
CA GLU A 205 14.60 2.73 -14.27
C GLU A 205 13.17 2.22 -14.12
N VAL A 206 12.28 3.08 -13.60
CA VAL A 206 10.93 2.66 -13.18
C VAL A 206 9.87 3.26 -14.09
N VAL A 207 9.06 2.39 -14.69
CA VAL A 207 7.78 2.72 -15.32
C VAL A 207 6.69 2.50 -14.27
N PRO A 208 6.06 3.55 -13.72
CA PRO A 208 5.00 3.39 -12.74
C PRO A 208 3.75 2.78 -13.38
N ALA A 209 3.16 1.80 -12.72
CA ALA A 209 1.88 1.21 -13.10
C ALA A 209 0.95 1.19 -11.86
N PRO A 210 0.46 2.36 -11.44
CA PRO A 210 -0.40 2.49 -10.27
C PRO A 210 -1.76 1.87 -10.50
N VAL A 211 -2.34 1.30 -9.42
CA VAL A 211 -3.70 0.73 -9.39
C VAL A 211 -4.42 1.18 -8.11
N GLY A 212 -5.74 1.08 -8.07
CA GLY A 212 -6.53 1.37 -6.87
C GLY A 212 -6.52 2.84 -6.46
N PHE A 213 -6.78 3.72 -7.42
CA PHE A 213 -6.92 5.16 -7.16
C PHE A 213 -8.10 5.46 -6.23
N LEU A 214 -7.89 6.33 -5.27
CA LEU A 214 -8.87 6.79 -4.29
C LEU A 214 -9.26 8.26 -4.50
N GLY A 215 -8.42 9.03 -5.21
CA GLY A 215 -8.62 10.47 -5.46
C GLY A 215 -9.56 10.80 -6.61
N GLY A 216 -10.04 9.79 -7.36
CA GLY A 216 -11.01 9.98 -8.44
C GLY A 216 -12.39 10.41 -7.94
N ASP A 217 -13.18 11.04 -8.81
CA ASP A 217 -14.59 11.32 -8.55
C ASP A 217 -15.33 9.98 -8.35
N ASN A 218 -15.88 9.80 -7.16
CA ASN A 218 -16.53 8.57 -6.75
C ASN A 218 -18.07 8.64 -6.83
N ALA A 219 -18.62 9.74 -7.36
CA ALA A 219 -20.06 9.98 -7.45
C ALA A 219 -20.82 9.72 -6.14
N GLN A 220 -20.19 9.94 -4.98
CA GLN A 220 -20.76 9.70 -3.66
C GLN A 220 -21.95 10.62 -3.38
N PRO A 221 -23.02 10.10 -2.77
CA PRO A 221 -24.12 10.93 -2.32
C PRO A 221 -23.64 12.10 -1.45
N LEU A 222 -24.24 13.26 -1.64
CA LEU A 222 -23.88 14.50 -0.94
C LEU A 222 -22.38 14.85 -1.06
N GLY A 223 -21.74 14.52 -2.19
CA GLY A 223 -20.33 14.84 -2.44
C GLY A 223 -19.36 14.17 -1.46
N GLY A 224 -19.77 13.07 -0.83
CA GLY A 224 -18.92 12.32 0.11
C GLY A 224 -18.87 12.90 1.53
N TRP A 225 -19.82 13.76 1.90
CA TRP A 225 -19.91 14.32 3.26
C TRP A 225 -20.68 13.44 4.25
N MET A 226 -21.15 12.27 3.83
CA MET A 226 -21.78 11.28 4.73
C MET A 226 -20.73 10.30 5.25
N PRO A 227 -20.73 10.00 6.57
CA PRO A 227 -19.82 9.05 7.17
C PRO A 227 -19.98 7.64 6.60
N GLU A 228 -18.84 7.01 6.23
CA GLU A 228 -18.76 5.63 5.76
C GLU A 228 -17.65 4.86 6.49
N PHE A 229 -17.91 3.61 6.84
CA PHE A 229 -16.90 2.73 7.45
C PHE A 229 -15.65 2.54 6.58
N LYS A 230 -15.84 2.39 5.26
CA LYS A 230 -14.75 2.23 4.29
C LYS A 230 -13.80 3.43 4.31
N ALA A 231 -14.31 4.63 4.47
CA ALA A 231 -13.52 5.87 4.50
C ALA A 231 -12.55 5.90 5.70
N ILE A 232 -12.95 5.37 6.87
CA ILE A 232 -12.06 5.28 8.05
C ILE A 232 -10.83 4.45 7.72
N TRP A 233 -11.02 3.30 7.10
CA TRP A 233 -9.93 2.40 6.72
C TRP A 233 -9.03 3.04 5.65
N GLN A 234 -9.61 3.64 4.61
CA GLN A 234 -8.88 4.31 3.53
C GLN A 234 -8.05 5.49 4.06
N ASN A 235 -8.63 6.36 4.87
CA ASN A 235 -7.91 7.48 5.51
C ASN A 235 -6.77 6.97 6.42
N GLY A 236 -6.97 5.85 7.11
CA GLY A 236 -5.92 5.20 7.89
C GLY A 236 -4.73 4.75 7.02
N GLN A 237 -4.99 4.18 5.84
CA GLN A 237 -3.95 3.80 4.87
C GLN A 237 -3.21 5.03 4.32
N LEU A 238 -3.94 6.07 3.92
CA LEU A 238 -3.35 7.31 3.39
C LEU A 238 -2.49 8.03 4.44
N MET A 239 -2.96 8.11 5.68
CA MET A 239 -2.18 8.69 6.78
C MET A 239 -0.91 7.88 7.08
N ASN A 240 -1.00 6.56 7.10
CA ASN A 240 0.16 5.69 7.26
C ASN A 240 1.18 5.89 6.13
N GLU A 241 0.73 6.09 4.91
CA GLU A 241 1.58 6.36 3.76
C GLU A 241 2.24 7.75 3.86
N ALA A 242 1.48 8.78 4.22
CA ALA A 242 2.02 10.14 4.42
C ALA A 242 3.14 10.16 5.47
N VAL A 243 2.92 9.49 6.63
CA VAL A 243 3.94 9.33 7.67
C VAL A 243 5.14 8.52 7.14
N GLY A 244 4.87 7.47 6.34
CA GLY A 244 5.90 6.68 5.70
C GLY A 244 6.79 7.52 4.77
N GLN A 245 6.22 8.36 3.91
CA GLN A 245 6.97 9.23 2.99
C GLN A 245 7.89 10.20 3.75
N VAL A 246 7.39 10.83 4.82
CA VAL A 246 8.21 11.70 5.67
C VAL A 246 9.36 10.92 6.32
N GLY A 247 9.06 9.74 6.88
CA GLY A 247 10.08 8.88 7.48
C GLY A 247 11.18 8.48 6.48
N TYR A 248 10.80 8.10 5.26
CA TYR A 248 11.78 7.71 4.22
C TYR A 248 12.68 8.89 3.82
N SER A 249 12.14 10.10 3.69
CA SER A 249 12.94 11.28 3.37
C SER A 249 13.96 11.66 4.46
N LEU A 250 13.71 11.28 5.71
CA LEU A 250 14.57 11.57 6.85
C LEU A 250 15.63 10.49 7.10
N PHE A 251 15.28 9.20 6.96
CA PHE A 251 16.11 8.08 7.39
C PHE A 251 16.88 7.37 6.27
N TYR A 252 16.51 7.56 5.01
CA TYR A 252 17.14 6.90 3.85
C TYR A 252 17.72 7.90 2.82
N ARG A 253 18.20 9.04 3.32
CA ARG A 253 18.89 10.04 2.49
C ARG A 253 20.23 9.57 1.98
#